data_3993a394860470be650300c03d598329
#
_entry.id   3993a394860470be650300c03d598329
#
_cell.length_a   1.000
_cell.length_b   1.000
_cell.length_c   1.000
_cell.angle_alpha   90.00
_cell.angle_beta   90.00
_cell.angle_gamma   90.00
#
_symmetry.space_group_name_H-M   'P 1'
#
loop_
_entity.id
_entity.type
_entity.pdbx_description
1 polymer ?
#
loop_
_entity_poly.entity_id
_entity_poly.type
_entity_poly.pdbx_seq_one_letter_code
_entity_poly.pdbx_strand_id
1 'polypeptide(L)'
;KGGNVIELERGRSLAIGNWIAVEPRNGKIENVVWEHISEIVFSAAPDSINEPKDHPIAGIVETPYGMYKGLIQWDLDENSQESLLDGRTESSWVSVAFKNIGSIKSLGNSSLVTLHSGRELCMWGENDVNATNRGIAINMPSIGQVIVGWHDFKLFRAIPLNQLKLPVYDDFRAPERLFGRVETRDGRSLEGVLVYDLDEAMDFELLDGQNGNISYRIPFKYVREIEPKNYKYTWVKLSGGTELVLGGMYDVMATNDGILIFRTGGEVVYVRWRDVKRIELWTKGKQND
;
A
#
# COMPACT_ATOMS: atom_id res chain seq x y z
N LYS A 1 7.34 -8.60 15.01
CA LYS A 1 7.74 -8.34 16.41
C LYS A 1 6.59 -8.76 17.35
N GLY A 2 6.90 -9.16 18.59
CA GLY A 2 5.89 -9.45 19.61
C GLY A 2 5.39 -10.89 19.68
N GLY A 3 5.94 -11.82 18.91
CA GLY A 3 5.64 -13.26 18.98
C GLY A 3 4.26 -13.67 18.49
N ASN A 4 3.54 -12.76 17.81
CA ASN A 4 2.28 -13.10 17.18
C ASN A 4 2.52 -13.97 15.94
N VAL A 5 1.72 -15.03 15.80
CA VAL A 5 1.66 -15.85 14.60
C VAL A 5 0.49 -15.35 13.76
N ILE A 6 0.74 -15.10 12.49
CA ILE A 6 -0.25 -14.63 11.52
C ILE A 6 -0.20 -15.60 10.35
N GLU A 7 -1.32 -16.18 10.03
CA GLU A 7 -1.50 -17.01 8.86
C GLU A 7 -1.95 -16.12 7.71
N LEU A 8 -1.20 -16.13 6.61
CA LEU A 8 -1.48 -15.31 5.43
C LEU A 8 -1.86 -16.24 4.28
N GLU A 9 -3.00 -15.98 3.71
CA GLU A 9 -3.49 -16.68 2.52
C GLU A 9 -3.72 -15.68 1.38
N ARG A 10 -3.56 -16.15 0.15
CA ARG A 10 -3.92 -15.45 -1.08
C ARG A 10 -3.19 -14.12 -1.29
N GLY A 11 -2.23 -14.11 -2.14
CA GLY A 11 -1.55 -12.90 -2.61
C GLY A 11 -0.33 -13.25 -3.44
N ARG A 12 0.03 -12.39 -4.39
CA ARG A 12 1.25 -12.59 -5.19
C ARG A 12 2.51 -12.60 -4.32
N SER A 13 2.50 -11.87 -3.22
CA SER A 13 3.62 -11.85 -2.26
C SER A 13 3.83 -13.16 -1.52
N LEU A 14 2.83 -14.04 -1.48
CA LEU A 14 2.94 -15.40 -0.92
C LEU A 14 3.31 -16.43 -1.98
N ALA A 15 3.08 -16.11 -3.25
CA ALA A 15 3.61 -16.83 -4.40
C ALA A 15 4.89 -16.12 -4.89
N ILE A 16 5.76 -15.75 -3.96
CA ILE A 16 7.08 -15.23 -4.26
C ILE A 16 7.72 -16.21 -5.22
N GLY A 17 8.07 -15.77 -6.38
CA GLY A 17 8.65 -16.53 -7.46
C GLY A 17 9.40 -17.80 -7.05
N ASN A 18 10.11 -18.44 -7.88
CA ASN A 18 10.68 -19.73 -7.52
C ASN A 18 11.80 -19.68 -6.47
N TRP A 19 12.28 -18.48 -6.08
CA TRP A 19 13.44 -18.34 -5.18
C TRP A 19 13.55 -16.94 -4.52
N ILE A 20 14.33 -16.87 -3.44
CA ILE A 20 14.75 -15.64 -2.77
C ILE A 20 16.27 -15.53 -2.90
N ALA A 21 16.76 -14.35 -3.29
CA ALA A 21 18.18 -14.04 -3.23
C ALA A 21 18.59 -13.72 -1.78
N VAL A 22 19.56 -14.44 -1.27
CA VAL A 22 20.14 -14.21 0.06
C VAL A 22 21.60 -13.85 -0.12
N GLU A 23 22.03 -12.72 0.41
CA GLU A 23 23.44 -12.33 0.49
C GLU A 23 23.98 -12.64 1.89
N PRO A 24 24.67 -13.79 2.09
CA PRO A 24 25.30 -14.11 3.36
C PRO A 24 26.51 -13.19 3.62
N ARG A 25 27.00 -13.15 4.87
CA ARG A 25 28.13 -12.29 5.27
C ARG A 25 29.42 -12.49 4.45
N ASN A 26 29.55 -13.59 3.73
CA ASN A 26 30.67 -13.86 2.81
C ASN A 26 30.53 -13.12 1.45
N GLY A 27 29.44 -12.40 1.22
CA GLY A 27 29.19 -11.58 0.02
C GLY A 27 28.83 -12.38 -1.24
N LYS A 28 28.63 -13.69 -1.15
CA LYS A 28 28.21 -14.51 -2.29
C LYS A 28 26.70 -14.67 -2.26
N ILE A 29 26.00 -14.07 -3.22
CA ILE A 29 24.56 -14.20 -3.36
C ILE A 29 24.20 -15.65 -3.65
N GLU A 30 23.28 -16.21 -2.89
CA GLU A 30 22.72 -17.54 -3.08
C GLU A 30 21.20 -17.42 -3.32
N ASN A 31 20.71 -18.13 -4.33
CA ASN A 31 19.28 -18.22 -4.59
C ASN A 31 18.71 -19.43 -3.83
N VAL A 32 17.88 -19.18 -2.85
CA VAL A 32 17.19 -20.21 -2.07
C VAL A 32 15.80 -20.42 -2.66
N VAL A 33 15.54 -21.62 -3.13
CA VAL A 33 14.22 -21.99 -3.71
C VAL A 33 13.16 -21.93 -2.61
N TRP A 34 12.01 -21.38 -2.92
CA TRP A 34 10.92 -21.17 -1.96
C TRP A 34 10.51 -22.46 -1.23
N GLU A 35 10.45 -23.56 -1.92
CA GLU A 35 10.13 -24.89 -1.36
C GLU A 35 11.14 -25.38 -0.30
N HIS A 36 12.35 -24.83 -0.30
CA HIS A 36 13.39 -25.18 0.66
C HIS A 36 13.43 -24.25 1.89
N ILE A 37 12.57 -23.25 1.95
CA ILE A 37 12.49 -22.32 3.07
C ILE A 37 11.49 -22.84 4.10
N SER A 38 11.98 -23.16 5.30
CA SER A 38 11.12 -23.54 6.41
C SER A 38 10.68 -22.34 7.23
N GLU A 39 11.53 -21.32 7.35
CA GLU A 39 11.27 -20.15 8.17
C GLU A 39 12.13 -18.98 7.70
N ILE A 40 11.59 -17.77 7.77
CA ILE A 40 12.32 -16.50 7.60
C ILE A 40 12.16 -15.69 8.88
N VAL A 41 13.27 -15.42 9.56
CA VAL A 41 13.29 -14.60 10.78
C VAL A 41 13.85 -13.22 10.45
N PHE A 42 13.04 -12.19 10.66
CA PHE A 42 13.47 -10.82 10.47
C PHE A 42 14.10 -10.26 11.75
N SER A 43 15.22 -9.58 11.60
CA SER A 43 15.90 -8.84 12.66
C SER A 43 16.27 -7.43 12.19
N ALA A 44 16.62 -6.55 13.14
CA ALA A 44 17.22 -5.27 12.78
C ALA A 44 18.51 -5.49 11.99
N ALA A 45 18.76 -4.64 10.99
CA ALA A 45 20.02 -4.67 10.27
C ALA A 45 21.18 -4.34 11.22
N PRO A 46 22.33 -5.03 11.14
CA PRO A 46 23.52 -4.64 11.88
C PRO A 46 24.02 -3.26 11.45
N ASP A 47 24.59 -2.48 12.38
CA ASP A 47 25.12 -1.12 12.13
C ASP A 47 26.26 -1.10 11.08
N SER A 48 26.78 -2.24 10.68
CA SER A 48 27.91 -2.40 9.76
C SER A 48 27.55 -3.05 8.42
N ILE A 49 26.32 -2.93 7.95
CA ILE A 49 25.98 -3.37 6.59
C ILE A 49 26.45 -2.31 5.59
N ASN A 50 27.11 -2.76 4.51
CA ASN A 50 27.31 -1.94 3.34
C ASN A 50 25.94 -1.45 2.84
N GLU A 51 25.84 -0.16 2.50
CA GLU A 51 24.60 0.36 1.91
C GLU A 51 24.15 -0.51 0.74
N PRO A 52 22.86 -0.82 0.63
CA PRO A 52 22.35 -1.54 -0.53
C PRO A 52 22.80 -0.82 -1.80
N LYS A 53 23.33 -1.56 -2.76
CA LYS A 53 23.72 -1.00 -4.07
C LYS A 53 22.50 -0.53 -4.86
N ASP A 54 21.34 -1.00 -4.48
CA ASP A 54 20.07 -0.74 -5.14
C ASP A 54 19.12 0.01 -4.20
N HIS A 55 18.54 1.07 -4.70
CA HIS A 55 17.62 1.92 -3.96
C HIS A 55 16.22 1.85 -4.56
N PRO A 56 15.17 1.97 -3.74
CA PRO A 56 13.82 2.01 -4.27
C PRO A 56 13.58 3.28 -5.12
N ILE A 57 12.64 3.19 -6.05
CA ILE A 57 12.17 4.36 -6.80
C ILE A 57 11.34 5.23 -5.85
N ALA A 58 11.68 6.51 -5.77
CA ALA A 58 10.90 7.50 -5.03
C ALA A 58 10.37 8.57 -5.97
N GLY A 59 9.11 8.96 -5.82
CA GLY A 59 8.52 9.89 -6.75
C GLY A 59 7.20 10.52 -6.31
N ILE A 60 6.73 11.40 -7.18
CA ILE A 60 5.40 12.00 -7.12
C ILE A 60 4.66 11.59 -8.39
N VAL A 61 3.48 11.03 -8.23
CA VAL A 61 2.55 10.66 -9.31
C VAL A 61 1.40 11.66 -9.32
N GLU A 62 1.19 12.32 -10.45
CA GLU A 62 0.08 13.25 -10.67
C GLU A 62 -1.07 12.55 -11.40
N THR A 63 -2.27 12.80 -10.95
CA THR A 63 -3.54 12.30 -11.50
C THR A 63 -4.56 13.44 -11.61
N PRO A 64 -5.74 13.23 -12.24
CA PRO A 64 -6.84 14.19 -12.17
C PRO A 64 -7.37 14.44 -10.75
N TYR A 65 -7.11 13.51 -9.82
CA TYR A 65 -7.67 13.53 -8.46
C TYR A 65 -6.69 14.07 -7.41
N GLY A 66 -5.41 14.27 -7.77
CA GLY A 66 -4.40 14.77 -6.86
C GLY A 66 -3.00 14.25 -7.16
N MET A 67 -2.10 14.51 -6.23
CA MET A 67 -0.71 14.08 -6.28
C MET A 67 -0.43 13.09 -5.14
N TYR A 68 0.26 12.01 -5.47
CA TYR A 68 0.65 10.96 -4.54
C TYR A 68 2.17 10.87 -4.46
N LYS A 69 2.72 11.02 -3.27
CA LYS A 69 4.17 11.04 -3.02
C LYS A 69 4.58 9.84 -2.18
N GLY A 70 5.49 9.01 -2.69
CA GLY A 70 5.91 7.80 -1.97
C GLY A 70 6.97 6.99 -2.69
N LEU A 71 7.15 5.76 -2.26
CA LEU A 71 7.91 4.75 -2.97
C LEU A 71 7.06 4.19 -4.09
N ILE A 72 7.65 4.06 -5.26
CA ILE A 72 6.96 3.70 -6.50
C ILE A 72 7.26 2.24 -6.86
N GLN A 73 6.22 1.52 -7.25
CA GLN A 73 6.30 0.29 -7.98
C GLN A 73 5.61 0.51 -9.33
N TRP A 74 6.42 0.64 -10.37
CA TRP A 74 5.95 0.91 -11.72
C TRP A 74 5.48 -0.38 -12.39
N ASP A 75 4.41 -0.32 -13.15
CA ASP A 75 3.76 -1.48 -13.77
C ASP A 75 3.51 -2.66 -12.81
N LEU A 76 3.47 -2.40 -11.48
CA LEU A 76 3.32 -3.36 -10.37
C LEU A 76 4.48 -4.35 -10.20
N ASP A 77 5.64 -4.14 -10.82
CA ASP A 77 6.83 -5.00 -10.68
C ASP A 77 8.17 -4.23 -10.61
N GLU A 78 8.35 -3.09 -11.29
CA GLU A 78 9.58 -2.30 -11.18
C GLU A 78 9.56 -1.43 -9.93
N ASN A 79 10.40 -1.76 -8.95
CA ASN A 79 10.44 -1.05 -7.66
C ASN A 79 11.81 -0.47 -7.29
N SER A 80 12.82 -0.68 -8.14
CA SER A 80 14.22 -0.39 -7.91
C SER A 80 14.72 0.66 -8.90
N GLN A 81 15.68 1.48 -8.49
CA GLN A 81 16.36 2.43 -9.37
C GLN A 81 17.16 1.75 -10.49
N GLU A 82 17.52 0.47 -10.32
CA GLU A 82 18.17 -0.35 -11.36
C GLU A 82 17.14 -1.05 -12.27
N SER A 83 15.86 -1.09 -11.91
CA SER A 83 14.80 -1.59 -12.80
C SER A 83 14.77 -0.79 -14.09
N LEU A 84 14.39 -1.45 -15.19
CA LEU A 84 14.41 -0.86 -16.53
C LEU A 84 12.99 -0.44 -16.94
N LEU A 85 12.88 0.72 -17.53
CA LEU A 85 11.71 1.17 -18.27
C LEU A 85 11.94 0.83 -19.73
N ASP A 86 11.14 -0.05 -20.27
CA ASP A 86 11.28 -0.58 -21.62
C ASP A 86 10.33 0.11 -22.61
N GLY A 87 10.80 0.29 -23.85
CA GLY A 87 9.99 0.84 -24.92
C GLY A 87 10.74 1.02 -26.22
N ARG A 88 10.03 1.47 -27.23
CA ARG A 88 10.58 1.80 -28.54
C ARG A 88 10.61 3.30 -28.75
N THR A 89 11.62 3.76 -29.46
CA THR A 89 11.71 5.09 -30.05
C THR A 89 11.67 4.97 -31.58
N GLU A 90 11.67 6.08 -32.31
CA GLU A 90 11.70 6.05 -33.79
C GLU A 90 12.88 5.26 -34.35
N SER A 91 14.00 5.21 -33.61
CA SER A 91 15.25 4.63 -34.12
C SER A 91 15.58 3.26 -33.57
N SER A 92 15.06 2.86 -32.41
CA SER A 92 15.49 1.64 -31.74
C SER A 92 14.59 1.24 -30.56
N TRP A 93 14.77 0.02 -30.12
CA TRP A 93 14.39 -0.43 -28.79
C TRP A 93 15.29 0.23 -27.74
N VAL A 94 14.72 0.67 -26.63
CA VAL A 94 15.44 1.37 -25.57
C VAL A 94 14.98 0.84 -24.20
N SER A 95 15.93 0.51 -23.34
CA SER A 95 15.74 0.20 -21.92
C SER A 95 16.45 1.27 -21.10
N VAL A 96 15.72 1.93 -20.19
CA VAL A 96 16.25 3.04 -19.38
C VAL A 96 16.13 2.70 -17.91
N ALA A 97 17.25 2.62 -17.18
CA ALA A 97 17.19 2.42 -15.74
C ALA A 97 16.52 3.62 -15.05
N PHE A 98 15.64 3.35 -14.08
CA PHE A 98 14.88 4.39 -13.36
C PHE A 98 15.78 5.44 -12.70
N LYS A 99 16.99 5.10 -12.26
CA LYS A 99 17.98 6.05 -11.73
C LYS A 99 18.36 7.18 -12.70
N ASN A 100 18.12 6.99 -14.01
CA ASN A 100 18.41 7.99 -15.03
C ASN A 100 17.18 8.83 -15.39
N ILE A 101 16.01 8.49 -14.88
CA ILE A 101 14.73 9.11 -15.25
C ILE A 101 14.38 10.23 -14.28
N GLY A 102 14.22 11.43 -14.82
CA GLY A 102 13.71 12.59 -14.08
C GLY A 102 12.19 12.64 -14.05
N SER A 103 11.54 12.33 -15.18
CA SER A 103 10.08 12.31 -15.27
C SER A 103 9.56 11.41 -16.40
N ILE A 104 8.32 10.94 -16.25
CA ILE A 104 7.56 10.20 -17.26
C ILE A 104 6.20 10.87 -17.37
N LYS A 105 5.84 11.36 -18.57
CA LYS A 105 4.55 11.98 -18.85
C LYS A 105 3.76 11.08 -19.81
N SER A 106 2.54 10.71 -19.43
CA SER A 106 1.63 9.96 -20.30
C SER A 106 1.18 10.83 -21.48
N LEU A 107 1.23 10.27 -22.67
CA LEU A 107 0.65 10.80 -23.91
C LEU A 107 -0.44 9.86 -24.45
N GLY A 108 -1.00 9.00 -23.58
CA GLY A 108 -1.99 7.98 -23.94
C GLY A 108 -1.32 6.66 -24.27
N ASN A 109 -1.09 6.38 -25.54
CA ASN A 109 -0.44 5.15 -26.02
C ASN A 109 1.09 5.24 -26.12
N SER A 110 1.65 6.30 -25.60
CA SER A 110 3.09 6.54 -25.50
C SER A 110 3.41 7.37 -24.28
N SER A 111 4.69 7.52 -23.97
CA SER A 111 5.19 8.35 -22.89
C SER A 111 6.33 9.27 -23.34
N LEU A 112 6.34 10.48 -22.82
CA LEU A 112 7.51 11.36 -22.89
C LEU A 112 8.35 11.11 -21.63
N VAL A 113 9.52 10.52 -21.79
CA VAL A 113 10.48 10.23 -20.74
C VAL A 113 11.58 11.29 -20.78
N THR A 114 11.72 12.08 -19.72
CA THR A 114 12.81 13.07 -19.57
C THR A 114 13.86 12.52 -18.62
N LEU A 115 15.08 12.40 -19.10
CA LEU A 115 16.22 11.95 -18.31
C LEU A 115 16.76 13.07 -17.42
N HIS A 116 17.52 12.73 -16.37
CA HIS A 116 18.22 13.71 -15.54
C HIS A 116 19.24 14.57 -16.34
N SER A 117 19.71 14.07 -17.49
CA SER A 117 20.54 14.83 -18.43
C SER A 117 19.78 15.92 -19.21
N GLY A 118 18.45 15.96 -19.12
CA GLY A 118 17.59 16.83 -19.91
C GLY A 118 17.21 16.25 -21.28
N ARG A 119 17.74 15.08 -21.67
CA ARG A 119 17.34 14.41 -22.89
C ARG A 119 15.91 13.87 -22.77
N GLU A 120 15.12 14.08 -23.82
CA GLU A 120 13.75 13.56 -23.94
C GLU A 120 13.68 12.40 -24.92
N LEU A 121 12.90 11.39 -24.54
CA LEU A 121 12.61 10.21 -25.32
C LEU A 121 11.10 10.05 -25.43
N CYS A 122 10.54 10.04 -26.63
CA CYS A 122 9.17 9.60 -26.86
C CYS A 122 9.19 8.09 -27.02
N MET A 123 8.58 7.37 -26.08
CA MET A 123 8.63 5.90 -25.99
C MET A 123 7.23 5.29 -26.11
N TRP A 124 7.13 4.14 -26.81
CA TRP A 124 5.89 3.40 -27.02
C TRP A 124 6.15 1.89 -27.14
N GLY A 125 5.09 1.10 -27.33
CA GLY A 125 5.14 -0.29 -27.76
C GLY A 125 5.24 -1.32 -26.64
N GLU A 126 5.58 -0.92 -25.41
CA GLU A 126 5.66 -1.80 -24.25
C GLU A 126 4.72 -1.33 -23.11
N ASN A 127 4.39 -2.26 -22.21
CA ASN A 127 3.50 -2.02 -21.08
C ASN A 127 4.00 -0.89 -20.16
N ASP A 128 5.29 -0.71 -20.01
CA ASP A 128 5.87 0.32 -19.14
C ASP A 128 5.49 1.73 -19.56
N VAL A 129 5.20 1.95 -20.85
CA VAL A 129 5.07 3.30 -21.42
C VAL A 129 3.75 3.56 -22.12
N ASN A 130 2.76 2.68 -21.97
CA ASN A 130 1.46 2.81 -22.65
C ASN A 130 0.28 2.31 -21.81
N ALA A 131 -0.91 2.32 -22.41
CA ALA A 131 -2.18 1.98 -21.74
C ALA A 131 -2.32 0.51 -21.30
N THR A 132 -1.36 -0.37 -21.64
CA THR A 132 -1.32 -1.76 -21.15
C THR A 132 -0.55 -1.89 -19.83
N ASN A 133 -0.04 -0.79 -19.28
CA ASN A 133 0.54 -0.72 -17.95
C ASN A 133 -0.48 -1.20 -16.89
N ARG A 134 -0.06 -2.12 -16.04
CA ARG A 134 -0.92 -2.79 -15.04
C ARG A 134 -1.31 -1.87 -13.88
N GLY A 135 -0.64 -0.74 -13.76
CA GLY A 135 -0.83 0.27 -12.72
C GLY A 135 0.47 0.67 -12.05
N ILE A 136 0.41 1.82 -11.39
CA ILE A 136 1.53 2.39 -10.63
C ILE A 136 1.13 2.36 -9.16
N ALA A 137 1.81 1.52 -8.37
CA ALA A 137 1.59 1.50 -6.93
C ALA A 137 2.53 2.51 -6.24
N ILE A 138 1.95 3.30 -5.35
CA ILE A 138 2.63 4.31 -4.54
C ILE A 138 2.49 3.92 -3.07
N ASN A 139 3.58 3.53 -2.43
CA ASN A 139 3.60 3.21 -1.00
C ASN A 139 3.86 4.49 -0.20
N MET A 140 2.84 4.93 0.51
CA MET A 140 2.83 6.18 1.28
C MET A 140 2.85 5.88 2.78
N PRO A 141 3.82 6.40 3.55
CA PRO A 141 3.98 6.05 4.98
C PRO A 141 2.78 6.36 5.88
N SER A 142 1.90 7.27 5.47
CA SER A 142 0.75 7.73 6.28
C SER A 142 -0.62 7.27 5.78
N ILE A 143 -0.65 6.62 4.63
CA ILE A 143 -1.91 6.17 4.00
C ILE A 143 -1.89 4.65 3.79
N GLY A 144 -0.73 4.08 3.40
CA GLY A 144 -0.60 2.72 2.92
C GLY A 144 -0.24 2.70 1.44
N GLN A 145 -0.90 1.85 0.65
CA GLN A 145 -0.64 1.76 -0.78
C GLN A 145 -1.79 2.39 -1.57
N VAL A 146 -1.42 3.23 -2.54
CA VAL A 146 -2.33 3.80 -3.55
C VAL A 146 -1.94 3.23 -4.90
N ILE A 147 -2.89 2.74 -5.69
CA ILE A 147 -2.65 2.21 -7.02
C ILE A 147 -3.38 3.08 -8.04
N VAL A 148 -2.62 3.63 -8.97
CA VAL A 148 -3.09 4.50 -10.05
C VAL A 148 -3.08 3.71 -11.35
N GLY A 149 -4.23 3.54 -11.99
CA GLY A 149 -4.31 2.97 -13.32
C GLY A 149 -3.78 3.95 -14.39
N TRP A 150 -3.28 3.42 -15.51
CA TRP A 150 -2.70 4.23 -16.57
C TRP A 150 -3.64 5.33 -17.11
N HIS A 151 -4.92 5.05 -17.16
CA HIS A 151 -5.93 6.03 -17.62
C HIS A 151 -5.91 7.34 -16.82
N ASP A 152 -5.63 7.25 -15.53
CA ASP A 152 -5.60 8.40 -14.62
C ASP A 152 -4.17 8.89 -14.35
N PHE A 153 -3.17 8.18 -14.83
CA PHE A 153 -1.79 8.61 -14.74
C PHE A 153 -1.51 9.77 -15.70
N LYS A 154 -0.99 10.89 -15.18
CA LYS A 154 -0.57 12.06 -15.96
C LYS A 154 0.93 12.22 -16.03
N LEU A 155 1.58 12.20 -14.88
CA LEU A 155 2.98 12.53 -14.78
C LEU A 155 3.59 11.86 -13.53
N PHE A 156 4.74 11.25 -13.72
CA PHE A 156 5.65 10.86 -12.65
C PHE A 156 6.86 11.82 -12.63
N ARG A 157 7.27 12.22 -11.42
CA ARG A 157 8.55 12.93 -11.19
C ARG A 157 9.35 12.17 -10.16
N ALA A 158 10.58 11.80 -10.52
CA ALA A 158 11.53 11.25 -9.57
C ALA A 158 11.91 12.29 -8.53
N ILE A 159 12.04 11.85 -7.28
CA ILE A 159 12.53 12.68 -6.18
C ILE A 159 13.65 11.96 -5.44
N PRO A 160 14.57 12.67 -4.78
CA PRO A 160 15.54 12.08 -3.87
C PRO A 160 14.85 11.33 -2.72
N LEU A 161 15.37 10.15 -2.35
CA LEU A 161 14.79 9.28 -1.31
C LEU A 161 14.69 9.99 0.06
N ASN A 162 15.64 10.86 0.37
CA ASN A 162 15.66 11.65 1.61
C ASN A 162 14.50 12.67 1.74
N GLN A 163 13.74 12.90 0.67
CA GLN A 163 12.50 13.68 0.73
C GLN A 163 11.31 12.88 1.24
N LEU A 164 11.48 11.56 1.44
CA LEU A 164 10.48 10.69 2.07
C LEU A 164 10.91 10.41 3.51
N LYS A 165 9.99 10.57 4.45
CA LYS A 165 10.17 10.08 5.82
C LYS A 165 9.77 8.59 5.85
N LEU A 166 10.72 7.72 5.53
CA LEU A 166 10.48 6.28 5.53
C LEU A 166 10.63 5.72 6.95
N PRO A 167 9.81 4.73 7.33
CA PRO A 167 9.97 4.04 8.61
C PRO A 167 11.25 3.21 8.57
N VAL A 168 11.96 3.18 9.69
CA VAL A 168 13.06 2.24 9.96
C VAL A 168 12.54 1.03 10.72
N TYR A 169 13.34 -0.04 10.80
CA TYR A 169 12.91 -1.30 11.43
C TYR A 169 12.33 -1.12 12.84
N ASP A 170 12.90 -0.23 13.64
CA ASP A 170 12.47 0.00 15.02
C ASP A 170 11.18 0.83 15.15
N ASP A 171 10.75 1.49 14.08
CA ASP A 171 9.45 2.16 14.04
C ASP A 171 8.28 1.15 13.98
N PHE A 172 8.54 -0.10 13.56
CA PHE A 172 7.54 -1.14 13.50
C PHE A 172 7.30 -1.76 14.88
N ARG A 173 6.08 -1.61 15.38
CA ARG A 173 5.63 -2.19 16.63
C ARG A 173 5.11 -3.61 16.42
N ALA A 174 4.93 -4.33 17.54
CA ALA A 174 4.14 -5.56 17.53
C ALA A 174 2.72 -5.24 17.02
N PRO A 175 2.13 -6.14 16.20
CA PRO A 175 0.74 -5.99 15.76
C PRO A 175 -0.22 -5.93 16.95
N GLU A 176 -1.20 -5.05 16.86
CA GLU A 176 -2.24 -4.89 17.86
C GLU A 176 -3.61 -5.26 17.27
N ARG A 177 -4.49 -5.81 18.12
CA ARG A 177 -5.88 -6.03 17.72
C ARG A 177 -6.59 -4.70 17.52
N LEU A 178 -7.52 -4.68 16.56
CA LEU A 178 -8.38 -3.53 16.39
C LEU A 178 -9.18 -3.29 17.68
N PHE A 179 -9.14 -2.09 18.18
CA PHE A 179 -9.91 -1.65 19.35
C PHE A 179 -10.65 -0.37 19.02
N GLY A 180 -11.92 -0.27 19.44
CA GLY A 180 -12.70 0.90 19.07
C GLY A 180 -14.11 0.87 19.60
N ARG A 181 -14.88 1.83 19.09
CA ARG A 181 -16.29 2.03 19.39
C ARG A 181 -17.12 1.98 18.13
N VAL A 182 -18.22 1.25 18.17
CA VAL A 182 -19.22 1.20 17.12
C VAL A 182 -20.49 1.89 17.61
N GLU A 183 -20.88 2.97 16.96
CA GLU A 183 -22.18 3.60 17.10
C GLU A 183 -23.13 2.98 16.09
N THR A 184 -24.30 2.56 16.54
CA THR A 184 -25.34 1.99 15.69
C THR A 184 -26.41 3.03 15.36
N ARG A 185 -27.16 2.78 14.29
CA ARG A 185 -28.25 3.68 13.85
C ARG A 185 -29.43 3.72 14.82
N ASP A 186 -29.60 2.68 15.64
CA ASP A 186 -30.59 2.62 16.73
C ASP A 186 -30.10 3.28 18.04
N GLY A 187 -28.90 3.90 18.03
CA GLY A 187 -28.37 4.73 19.11
C GLY A 187 -27.55 3.96 20.17
N ARG A 188 -27.24 2.68 19.96
CA ARG A 188 -26.32 1.96 20.85
C ARG A 188 -24.88 2.40 20.60
N SER A 189 -24.09 2.41 21.68
CA SER A 189 -22.64 2.64 21.65
C SER A 189 -21.94 1.41 22.25
N LEU A 190 -21.16 0.71 21.44
CA LEU A 190 -20.54 -0.57 21.78
C LEU A 190 -19.02 -0.42 21.64
N GLU A 191 -18.29 -0.69 22.73
CA GLU A 191 -16.83 -0.58 22.78
C GLU A 191 -16.20 -1.93 23.07
N GLY A 192 -15.07 -2.23 22.40
CA GLY A 192 -14.35 -3.48 22.60
C GLY A 192 -13.27 -3.74 21.54
N VAL A 193 -12.76 -4.95 21.53
CA VAL A 193 -11.93 -5.48 20.46
C VAL A 193 -12.84 -5.78 19.27
N LEU A 194 -12.44 -5.31 18.09
CA LEU A 194 -13.25 -5.41 16.88
C LEU A 194 -12.69 -6.47 15.92
N VAL A 195 -13.57 -7.14 15.20
CA VAL A 195 -13.28 -7.81 13.94
C VAL A 195 -14.14 -7.12 12.89
N TYR A 196 -13.50 -6.43 11.98
CA TYR A 196 -14.12 -5.68 10.90
C TYR A 196 -14.35 -6.61 9.70
N ASP A 197 -15.48 -6.47 9.01
CA ASP A 197 -15.91 -7.31 7.87
C ASP A 197 -15.85 -8.83 8.14
N LEU A 198 -15.78 -9.21 9.42
CA LEU A 198 -15.64 -10.57 9.98
C LEU A 198 -14.28 -11.24 9.73
N ASP A 199 -13.32 -10.57 9.09
CA ASP A 199 -12.00 -11.12 8.78
C ASP A 199 -10.82 -10.22 9.19
N GLU A 200 -10.96 -8.89 9.30
CA GLU A 200 -9.88 -8.02 9.77
C GLU A 200 -9.97 -7.78 11.29
N ALA A 201 -8.96 -8.26 11.99
CA ALA A 201 -8.86 -8.19 13.45
C ALA A 201 -7.64 -7.41 13.95
N MET A 202 -6.67 -7.11 13.06
CA MET A 202 -5.35 -6.58 13.41
C MET A 202 -5.08 -5.24 12.73
N ASP A 203 -4.27 -4.43 13.36
CA ASP A 203 -3.95 -3.06 12.94
C ASP A 203 -3.13 -2.95 11.63
N PHE A 204 -2.46 -4.03 11.22
CA PHE A 204 -1.72 -4.09 9.96
C PHE A 204 -2.56 -4.59 8.78
N GLU A 205 -3.72 -5.20 9.03
CA GLU A 205 -4.64 -5.63 7.97
C GLU A 205 -5.18 -4.41 7.23
N LEU A 206 -5.69 -4.64 6.02
CA LEU A 206 -5.95 -3.57 5.07
C LEU A 206 -7.45 -3.30 4.96
N LEU A 207 -7.80 -2.04 4.97
CA LEU A 207 -9.09 -1.54 4.50
C LEU A 207 -8.94 -1.25 3.00
N ASP A 208 -9.59 -2.02 2.17
CA ASP A 208 -9.57 -1.89 0.72
C ASP A 208 -10.74 -1.02 0.21
N GLY A 209 -10.44 -0.11 -0.71
CA GLY A 209 -11.47 0.75 -1.29
C GLY A 209 -10.98 1.52 -2.51
N GLN A 210 -11.92 2.15 -3.22
CA GLN A 210 -11.64 2.98 -4.39
C GLN A 210 -12.28 4.36 -4.27
N ASN A 211 -11.57 5.37 -4.76
CA ASN A 211 -12.12 6.69 -5.05
C ASN A 211 -11.92 6.97 -6.53
N GLY A 212 -13.01 6.94 -7.32
CA GLY A 212 -12.94 6.88 -8.78
C GLY A 212 -12.22 5.60 -9.22
N ASN A 213 -11.16 5.75 -10.01
CA ASN A 213 -10.34 4.63 -10.48
C ASN A 213 -9.06 4.45 -9.65
N ILE A 214 -8.90 5.20 -8.57
CA ILE A 214 -7.75 5.09 -7.68
C ILE A 214 -8.07 4.07 -6.59
N SER A 215 -7.28 3.01 -6.48
CA SER A 215 -7.42 2.00 -5.44
C SER A 215 -6.57 2.33 -4.22
N TYR A 216 -7.11 2.10 -3.05
CA TYR A 216 -6.47 2.32 -1.76
C TYR A 216 -6.43 1.01 -0.98
N ARG A 217 -5.29 0.72 -0.38
CA ARG A 217 -5.04 -0.37 0.58
C ARG A 217 -4.48 0.25 1.84
N ILE A 218 -5.33 0.44 2.82
CA ILE A 218 -5.03 1.27 3.99
C ILE A 218 -4.88 0.39 5.23
N PRO A 219 -3.68 0.22 5.81
CA PRO A 219 -3.55 -0.46 7.09
C PRO A 219 -4.44 0.16 8.16
N PHE A 220 -5.18 -0.64 8.91
CA PHE A 220 -6.10 -0.16 9.95
C PHE A 220 -5.44 0.73 10.99
N LYS A 221 -4.13 0.58 11.26
CA LYS A 221 -3.37 1.48 12.14
C LYS A 221 -3.42 2.95 11.73
N TYR A 222 -3.70 3.23 10.47
CA TYR A 222 -3.87 4.61 9.96
C TYR A 222 -5.33 5.07 9.96
N VAL A 223 -6.29 4.18 10.15
CA VAL A 223 -7.71 4.51 10.17
C VAL A 223 -8.12 5.00 11.54
N ARG A 224 -8.90 6.08 11.61
CA ARG A 224 -9.46 6.67 12.85
C ARG A 224 -10.97 6.56 12.90
N GLU A 225 -11.63 6.85 11.81
CA GLU A 225 -13.09 6.86 11.76
C GLU A 225 -13.57 6.24 10.45
N ILE A 226 -14.65 5.49 10.53
CA ILE A 226 -15.33 4.89 9.38
C ILE A 226 -16.83 5.21 9.52
N GLU A 227 -17.43 5.78 8.48
CA GLU A 227 -18.85 6.12 8.47
C GLU A 227 -19.51 5.68 7.15
N PRO A 228 -20.35 4.63 7.16
CA PRO A 228 -21.11 4.22 5.99
C PRO A 228 -22.07 5.33 5.54
N LYS A 229 -21.88 5.91 4.36
CA LYS A 229 -22.71 6.98 3.81
C LYS A 229 -23.95 6.44 3.10
N ASN A 230 -23.78 5.38 2.33
CA ASN A 230 -24.84 4.70 1.62
C ASN A 230 -24.40 3.28 1.22
N TYR A 231 -25.16 2.60 0.38
CA TYR A 231 -24.85 1.23 -0.05
C TYR A 231 -23.59 1.09 -0.93
N LYS A 232 -23.06 2.20 -1.49
CA LYS A 232 -21.89 2.21 -2.38
C LYS A 232 -20.64 2.82 -1.75
N TYR A 233 -20.78 3.70 -0.78
CA TYR A 233 -19.69 4.54 -0.31
C TYR A 233 -19.63 4.62 1.20
N THR A 234 -18.39 4.63 1.69
CA THR A 234 -18.03 4.84 3.10
C THR A 234 -17.04 5.99 3.21
N TRP A 235 -17.29 6.90 4.12
CA TRP A 235 -16.33 7.93 4.48
C TRP A 235 -15.34 7.37 5.52
N VAL A 236 -14.05 7.64 5.30
CA VAL A 236 -12.94 7.17 6.12
C VAL A 236 -12.05 8.35 6.46
N LYS A 237 -11.73 8.50 7.74
CA LYS A 237 -10.77 9.49 8.23
C LYS A 237 -9.51 8.80 8.74
N LEU A 238 -8.36 9.26 8.29
CA LEU A 238 -7.06 8.74 8.68
C LEU A 238 -6.45 9.52 9.84
N SER A 239 -5.51 8.91 10.55
CA SER A 239 -4.80 9.51 11.69
C SER A 239 -4.03 10.79 11.33
N GLY A 240 -3.63 10.96 10.06
CA GLY A 240 -3.01 12.17 9.53
C GLY A 240 -3.98 13.29 9.16
N GLY A 241 -5.29 13.13 9.42
CA GLY A 241 -6.33 14.09 9.07
C GLY A 241 -6.84 13.99 7.63
N THR A 242 -6.30 13.09 6.82
CA THR A 242 -6.81 12.82 5.45
C THR A 242 -8.20 12.20 5.55
N GLU A 243 -9.12 12.70 4.74
CA GLU A 243 -10.48 12.18 4.61
C GLU A 243 -10.69 11.63 3.21
N LEU A 244 -11.27 10.44 3.12
CA LEU A 244 -11.54 9.73 1.87
C LEU A 244 -13.00 9.31 1.81
N VAL A 245 -13.56 9.26 0.61
CA VAL A 245 -14.85 8.61 0.33
C VAL A 245 -14.53 7.42 -0.56
N LEU A 246 -14.64 6.23 0.00
CA LEU A 246 -14.25 4.99 -0.64
C LEU A 246 -15.47 4.15 -1.01
N GLY A 247 -15.38 3.45 -2.13
CA GLY A 247 -16.37 2.49 -2.62
C GLY A 247 -15.70 1.40 -3.43
N GLY A 248 -16.48 0.61 -4.18
CA GLY A 248 -15.96 -0.34 -5.18
C GLY A 248 -15.34 -1.63 -4.64
N MET A 249 -15.17 -1.78 -3.32
CA MET A 249 -14.63 -2.95 -2.64
C MET A 249 -15.54 -3.40 -1.49
N TYR A 250 -15.43 -4.65 -1.08
CA TYR A 250 -16.31 -5.27 -0.08
C TYR A 250 -16.27 -4.52 1.25
N ASP A 251 -15.11 -4.18 1.74
CA ASP A 251 -14.90 -3.54 3.05
C ASP A 251 -15.68 -2.23 3.22
N VAL A 252 -15.92 -1.52 2.15
CA VAL A 252 -16.46 -0.15 2.19
C VAL A 252 -17.84 0.00 1.54
N MET A 253 -18.49 -1.12 1.22
CA MET A 253 -19.81 -1.14 0.60
C MET A 253 -20.84 -1.87 1.46
N ALA A 254 -22.08 -1.92 1.00
CA ALA A 254 -23.16 -2.65 1.67
C ALA A 254 -22.96 -4.19 1.69
N THR A 255 -21.97 -4.68 0.96
CA THR A 255 -21.50 -6.07 0.94
C THR A 255 -20.64 -6.45 2.12
N ASN A 256 -20.16 -5.47 2.91
CA ASN A 256 -19.44 -5.73 4.15
C ASN A 256 -20.27 -6.61 5.09
N ASP A 257 -19.66 -7.65 5.64
CA ASP A 257 -20.33 -8.68 6.47
C ASP A 257 -20.64 -8.21 7.89
N GLY A 258 -20.21 -7.00 8.27
CA GLY A 258 -20.48 -6.39 9.57
C GLY A 258 -19.32 -6.50 10.54
N ILE A 259 -19.60 -6.24 11.83
CA ILE A 259 -18.58 -6.10 12.85
C ILE A 259 -18.87 -7.03 14.02
N LEU A 260 -17.87 -7.81 14.45
CA LEU A 260 -17.89 -8.46 15.76
C LEU A 260 -17.21 -7.58 16.79
N ILE A 261 -17.81 -7.46 17.97
CA ILE A 261 -17.33 -6.63 19.08
C ILE A 261 -17.19 -7.52 20.31
N PHE A 262 -15.95 -7.72 20.75
CA PHE A 262 -15.62 -8.47 21.96
C PHE A 262 -15.50 -7.48 23.12
N ARG A 263 -16.53 -7.41 23.95
CA ARG A 263 -16.65 -6.47 25.07
C ARG A 263 -15.93 -6.95 26.32
N THR A 264 -15.60 -6.03 27.20
CA THR A 264 -15.12 -6.36 28.54
C THR A 264 -16.19 -7.17 29.28
N GLY A 265 -15.80 -8.33 29.85
CA GLY A 265 -16.75 -9.24 30.49
C GLY A 265 -17.12 -10.45 29.63
N GLY A 266 -16.57 -10.57 28.40
CA GLY A 266 -16.71 -11.77 27.55
C GLY A 266 -17.95 -11.79 26.66
N GLU A 267 -18.75 -10.74 26.68
CA GLU A 267 -19.88 -10.60 25.77
C GLU A 267 -19.37 -10.35 24.33
N VAL A 268 -19.93 -11.07 23.36
CA VAL A 268 -19.67 -10.86 21.93
C VAL A 268 -20.94 -10.34 21.28
N VAL A 269 -20.84 -9.19 20.61
CA VAL A 269 -21.96 -8.56 19.91
C VAL A 269 -21.64 -8.47 18.43
N TYR A 270 -22.56 -8.94 17.60
CA TYR A 270 -22.50 -8.75 16.14
C TYR A 270 -23.38 -7.57 15.73
N VAL A 271 -22.82 -6.68 14.91
CA VAL A 271 -23.51 -5.54 14.31
C VAL A 271 -23.43 -5.67 12.79
N ARG A 272 -24.58 -5.82 12.13
CA ARG A 272 -24.62 -5.84 10.67
C ARG A 272 -24.18 -4.51 10.10
N TRP A 273 -23.48 -4.51 8.98
CA TRP A 273 -23.01 -3.27 8.34
C TRP A 273 -24.09 -2.20 8.17
N ARG A 274 -25.26 -2.59 7.70
CA ARG A 274 -26.40 -1.66 7.53
C ARG A 274 -26.85 -0.96 8.80
N ASP A 275 -26.57 -1.55 9.95
CA ASP A 275 -26.95 -1.02 11.27
C ASP A 275 -25.84 -0.13 11.87
N VAL A 276 -24.63 -0.14 11.25
CA VAL A 276 -23.52 0.72 11.65
C VAL A 276 -23.81 2.17 11.24
N LYS A 277 -23.65 3.08 12.19
CA LYS A 277 -23.66 4.53 11.96
C LYS A 277 -22.25 5.07 11.82
N ARG A 278 -21.33 4.69 12.75
CA ARG A 278 -19.95 5.15 12.82
C ARG A 278 -19.10 4.16 13.59
N ILE A 279 -17.85 4.03 13.19
CA ILE A 279 -16.82 3.29 13.91
C ILE A 279 -15.68 4.27 14.19
N GLU A 280 -15.21 4.28 15.44
CA GLU A 280 -14.02 5.00 15.88
C GLU A 280 -12.97 3.98 16.31
N LEU A 281 -11.75 4.11 15.80
CA LEU A 281 -10.62 3.23 16.08
C LEU A 281 -9.52 3.97 16.84
N TRP A 282 -8.91 3.32 17.85
CA TRP A 282 -7.74 3.84 18.56
C TRP A 282 -6.88 2.72 19.12
N THR A 283 -5.62 3.02 19.40
CA THR A 283 -4.69 2.10 20.05
C THR A 283 -5.03 2.00 21.54
N LYS A 284 -5.12 0.77 22.08
CA LYS A 284 -5.41 0.54 23.51
C LYS A 284 -4.32 1.20 24.36
N GLY A 285 -4.69 2.22 25.13
CA GLY A 285 -3.77 3.02 25.97
C GLY A 285 -3.64 4.50 25.59
N LYS A 286 -4.19 4.93 24.44
CA LYS A 286 -4.41 6.33 24.09
C LYS A 286 -5.91 6.58 24.07
N GLN A 287 -6.53 6.73 25.24
CA GLN A 287 -7.80 7.47 25.33
C GLN A 287 -7.50 8.92 24.93
N ASN A 288 -8.30 9.45 24.01
CA ASN A 288 -8.18 10.82 23.52
C ASN A 288 -8.12 11.80 24.70
N ASP A 289 -7.04 12.58 24.74
CA ASP A 289 -7.05 13.89 25.36
C ASP A 289 -7.73 14.89 24.42
#